data_0e010cad22e480239c26a9299697282b
#
_entry.id   0e010cad22e480239c26a9299697282b
#
_cell.length_a   1.000
_cell.length_b   1.000
_cell.length_c   1.000
_cell.angle_alpha   90.00
_cell.angle_beta   90.00
_cell.angle_gamma   90.00
#
_symmetry.space_group_name_H-M   'P 1'
#
loop_
_entity.id
_entity.type
_entity.pdbx_description
1 polymer ?
#
loop_
_entity_poly.entity_id
_entity_poly.type
_entity_poly.pdbx_seq_one_letter_code
_entity_poly.pdbx_strand_id
1 'polypeptide(L)'
;MNFVKTKNMVKRPVKVAIISDVHLGTYGCHAEELNLYLKSIAPELLIINGDFLDIWQLSKSYFPASHTRVLQRVMKMLSNGTKVVYLTGNHDELLRRYSGMELGNLTVEDKLLLDIDGKKHWIFHGDVFDVSMKHSKWLAKLGGQGYDFLILFNRAVNHLLKLMGRERISLSKKVKDSVKGAVKFVSNFEQTAAEIAIDNGYDYVICGHIHEPIMKTITTDKGSVQYLNSGDWVENLTGLEYNDGKWSLIHYHDLNISQNTDEDLNTTPTSIIQLQEQINRHLLTKVA
;
A
#
# COMPACT_ATOMS: atom_id res chain seq x y z
N MET A 1 23.41 -38.83 1.97
CA MET A 1 22.98 -37.39 1.83
C MET A 1 21.48 -37.39 1.62
N ASN A 2 20.72 -37.11 2.67
CA ASN A 2 19.26 -37.00 2.56
C ASN A 2 18.92 -35.61 2.07
N PHE A 3 18.52 -35.50 0.79
CA PHE A 3 17.89 -34.30 0.29
C PHE A 3 16.53 -34.14 0.98
N VAL A 4 16.44 -33.24 1.95
CA VAL A 4 15.16 -32.77 2.49
C VAL A 4 14.47 -32.04 1.33
N LYS A 5 13.47 -32.71 0.71
CA LYS A 5 12.57 -32.03 -0.24
C LYS A 5 11.85 -30.92 0.53
N THR A 6 12.29 -29.68 0.33
CA THR A 6 11.54 -28.49 0.75
C THR A 6 10.15 -28.60 0.15
N LYS A 7 9.14 -28.71 1.00
CA LYS A 7 7.73 -28.76 0.60
C LYS A 7 7.41 -27.36 0.04
N ASN A 8 7.44 -27.21 -1.29
CA ASN A 8 7.05 -25.97 -1.94
C ASN A 8 5.67 -25.58 -1.43
N MET A 9 5.56 -24.44 -0.78
CA MET A 9 4.29 -23.90 -0.32
C MET A 9 3.43 -23.63 -1.56
N VAL A 10 2.29 -24.32 -1.68
CA VAL A 10 1.37 -24.09 -2.78
C VAL A 10 0.83 -22.68 -2.63
N LYS A 11 1.16 -21.82 -3.59
CA LYS A 11 0.67 -20.44 -3.59
C LYS A 11 -0.81 -20.43 -3.92
N ARG A 12 -1.56 -19.60 -3.22
CA ARG A 12 -2.98 -19.39 -3.47
C ARG A 12 -3.15 -18.53 -4.73
N PRO A 13 -3.89 -18.97 -5.77
CA PRO A 13 -4.17 -18.15 -6.93
C PRO A 13 -5.05 -16.96 -6.52
N VAL A 14 -4.77 -15.78 -7.08
CA VAL A 14 -5.52 -14.54 -6.87
C VAL A 14 -5.66 -13.84 -8.21
N LYS A 15 -6.88 -13.45 -8.61
CA LYS A 15 -7.08 -12.73 -9.87
C LYS A 15 -6.49 -11.33 -9.80
N VAL A 16 -6.85 -10.55 -8.76
CA VAL A 16 -6.27 -9.22 -8.51
C VAL A 16 -5.95 -9.08 -7.02
N ALA A 17 -4.74 -8.64 -6.70
CA ALA A 17 -4.35 -8.24 -5.34
C ALA A 17 -4.00 -6.75 -5.32
N ILE A 18 -4.45 -6.03 -4.29
CA ILE A 18 -4.11 -4.61 -4.07
C ILE A 18 -3.47 -4.45 -2.70
N ILE A 19 -2.33 -3.80 -2.66
CA ILE A 19 -1.64 -3.34 -1.46
C ILE A 19 -1.38 -1.84 -1.59
N SER A 20 -1.40 -1.10 -0.49
CA SER A 20 -1.06 0.33 -0.44
C SER A 20 -0.36 0.67 0.86
N ASP A 21 0.18 1.88 0.97
CA ASP A 21 0.67 2.46 2.21
C ASP A 21 1.65 1.53 2.95
N VAL A 22 2.64 1.03 2.20
CA VAL A 22 3.66 0.10 2.70
C VAL A 22 4.79 0.84 3.41
N HIS A 23 5.16 2.01 2.89
CA HIS A 23 6.18 2.90 3.45
C HIS A 23 7.54 2.21 3.68
N LEU A 24 8.05 1.48 2.67
CA LEU A 24 9.42 0.93 2.73
C LEU A 24 10.43 2.08 2.92
N GLY A 25 11.30 1.95 3.91
CA GLY A 25 12.22 2.99 4.35
C GLY A 25 11.85 3.60 5.70
N THR A 26 10.71 3.22 6.28
CA THR A 26 10.29 3.65 7.62
C THR A 26 10.39 2.53 8.66
N TYR A 27 10.50 2.91 9.94
CA TYR A 27 10.52 1.95 11.06
C TYR A 27 9.15 1.30 11.33
N GLY A 28 8.07 1.90 10.83
CA GLY A 28 6.70 1.41 11.02
C GLY A 28 6.31 0.30 10.06
N CYS A 29 7.04 0.13 8.95
CA CYS A 29 6.69 -0.83 7.92
C CYS A 29 6.83 -2.28 8.41
N HIS A 30 5.77 -3.07 8.28
CA HIS A 30 5.74 -4.51 8.53
C HIS A 30 6.18 -5.32 7.30
N ALA A 31 7.43 -5.08 6.87
CA ALA A 31 7.97 -5.64 5.64
C ALA A 31 8.12 -7.18 5.66
N GLU A 32 8.32 -7.79 6.84
CA GLU A 32 8.42 -9.25 6.95
C GLU A 32 7.07 -9.90 6.71
N GLU A 33 6.02 -9.36 7.33
CA GLU A 33 4.64 -9.82 7.17
C GLU A 33 4.17 -9.64 5.72
N LEU A 34 4.47 -8.48 5.11
CA LEU A 34 4.15 -8.24 3.71
C LEU A 34 4.86 -9.23 2.78
N ASN A 35 6.16 -9.49 3.01
CA ASN A 35 6.90 -10.46 2.20
C ASN A 35 6.29 -11.87 2.31
N LEU A 36 5.87 -12.29 3.52
CA LEU A 36 5.20 -13.57 3.74
C LEU A 36 3.83 -13.63 3.03
N TYR A 37 3.05 -12.57 3.12
CA TYR A 37 1.79 -12.44 2.39
C TYR A 37 2.00 -12.58 0.88
N LEU A 38 2.88 -11.77 0.29
CA LEU A 38 3.19 -11.82 -1.15
C LEU A 38 3.78 -13.19 -1.58
N LYS A 39 4.49 -13.88 -0.68
CA LYS A 39 4.99 -15.25 -0.92
C LYS A 39 3.86 -16.27 -0.99
N SER A 40 2.78 -16.06 -0.24
CA SER A 40 1.65 -16.99 -0.10
C SER A 40 0.68 -16.96 -1.28
N ILE A 41 0.74 -15.92 -2.11
CA ILE A 41 -0.19 -15.71 -3.25
C ILE A 41 0.50 -15.80 -4.62
N ALA A 42 -0.29 -16.08 -5.65
CA ALA A 42 0.10 -16.00 -7.06
C ALA A 42 -0.94 -15.14 -7.81
N PRO A 43 -0.83 -13.79 -7.75
CA PRO A 43 -1.78 -12.92 -8.42
C PRO A 43 -1.51 -12.87 -9.93
N GLU A 44 -2.59 -12.78 -10.73
CA GLU A 44 -2.49 -12.45 -12.15
C GLU A 44 -2.12 -10.97 -12.31
N LEU A 45 -2.73 -10.10 -11.45
CA LEU A 45 -2.49 -8.68 -11.38
C LEU A 45 -2.21 -8.27 -9.93
N LEU A 46 -1.06 -7.64 -9.68
CA LEU A 46 -0.75 -6.96 -8.42
C LEU A 46 -0.81 -5.45 -8.65
N ILE A 47 -1.64 -4.76 -7.88
CA ILE A 47 -1.72 -3.31 -7.86
C ILE A 47 -1.07 -2.81 -6.58
N ILE A 48 -0.03 -2.00 -6.72
CA ILE A 48 0.62 -1.26 -5.64
C ILE A 48 0.01 0.14 -5.68
N ASN A 49 -0.91 0.42 -4.77
CA ASN A 49 -1.74 1.63 -4.82
C ASN A 49 -1.16 2.78 -3.99
N GLY A 50 0.04 3.22 -4.35
CA GLY A 50 0.73 4.37 -3.77
C GLY A 50 1.43 4.10 -2.42
N ASP A 51 2.33 5.01 -2.08
CA ASP A 51 3.09 5.04 -0.82
C ASP A 51 3.80 3.70 -0.51
N PHE A 52 4.31 3.06 -1.57
CA PHE A 52 5.08 1.83 -1.43
C PHE A 52 6.50 2.10 -0.91
N LEU A 53 7.13 3.14 -1.45
CA LEU A 53 8.43 3.63 -1.01
C LEU A 53 8.24 4.96 -0.28
N ASP A 54 8.78 5.09 0.92
CA ASP A 54 8.86 6.41 1.56
C ASP A 54 10.14 7.10 1.12
N ILE A 55 10.10 7.76 -0.04
CA ILE A 55 11.26 8.43 -0.64
C ILE A 55 11.78 9.56 0.28
N TRP A 56 10.91 10.20 1.08
CA TRP A 56 11.31 11.23 2.03
C TRP A 56 12.15 10.69 3.18
N GLN A 57 11.98 9.40 3.54
CA GLN A 57 12.73 8.74 4.61
C GLN A 57 13.97 8.01 4.11
N LEU A 58 14.06 7.66 2.83
CA LEU A 58 15.23 6.97 2.26
C LEU A 58 16.54 7.74 2.47
N SER A 59 16.48 9.07 2.62
CA SER A 59 17.65 9.92 2.92
C SER A 59 18.29 9.63 4.30
N LYS A 60 17.61 8.92 5.19
CA LYS A 60 18.05 8.61 6.56
C LYS A 60 18.83 7.30 6.68
N SER A 61 19.21 6.69 5.57
CA SER A 61 20.02 5.44 5.52
C SER A 61 19.37 4.23 6.23
N TYR A 62 18.06 4.25 6.49
CA TYR A 62 17.34 3.12 7.06
C TYR A 62 16.62 2.35 5.96
N PHE A 63 17.19 1.23 5.57
CA PHE A 63 16.57 0.28 4.64
C PHE A 63 17.04 -1.14 4.96
N PRO A 64 16.43 -1.81 5.95
CA PRO A 64 16.85 -3.12 6.40
C PRO A 64 16.62 -4.20 5.33
N ALA A 65 17.26 -5.37 5.50
CA ALA A 65 17.15 -6.48 4.57
C ALA A 65 15.71 -6.97 4.35
N SER A 66 14.82 -6.82 5.34
CA SER A 66 13.38 -7.12 5.19
C SER A 66 12.72 -6.27 4.09
N HIS A 67 13.05 -4.97 4.01
CA HIS A 67 12.55 -4.07 2.96
C HIS A 67 13.08 -4.47 1.58
N THR A 68 14.37 -4.81 1.49
CA THR A 68 14.98 -5.32 0.25
C THR A 68 14.28 -6.61 -0.21
N ARG A 69 13.93 -7.52 0.72
CA ARG A 69 13.21 -8.75 0.39
C ARG A 69 11.84 -8.50 -0.22
N VAL A 70 11.11 -7.47 0.21
CA VAL A 70 9.83 -7.08 -0.40
C VAL A 70 10.03 -6.67 -1.86
N LEU A 71 11.03 -5.82 -2.14
CA LEU A 71 11.36 -5.43 -3.53
C LEU A 71 11.71 -6.65 -4.38
N GLN A 72 12.59 -7.54 -3.87
CA GLN A 72 12.95 -8.78 -4.55
C GLN A 72 11.75 -9.68 -4.81
N ARG A 73 10.79 -9.72 -3.88
CA ARG A 73 9.54 -10.48 -4.02
C ARG A 73 8.69 -9.95 -5.18
N VAL A 74 8.48 -8.64 -5.26
CA VAL A 74 7.75 -8.01 -6.38
C VAL A 74 8.46 -8.28 -7.70
N MET A 75 9.81 -8.15 -7.74
CA MET A 75 10.60 -8.48 -8.93
C MET A 75 10.48 -9.94 -9.35
N LYS A 76 10.44 -10.87 -8.39
CA LYS A 76 10.21 -12.29 -8.65
C LYS A 76 8.81 -12.55 -9.19
N MET A 77 7.80 -11.85 -8.72
CA MET A 77 6.43 -11.93 -9.26
C MET A 77 6.40 -11.47 -10.72
N LEU A 78 7.02 -10.33 -11.03
CA LEU A 78 7.18 -9.81 -12.39
C LEU A 78 7.84 -10.84 -13.32
N SER A 79 8.97 -11.43 -12.88
CA SER A 79 9.70 -12.43 -13.69
C SER A 79 8.92 -13.73 -13.87
N ASN A 80 7.97 -14.04 -13.00
CA ASN A 80 7.06 -15.18 -13.12
C ASN A 80 5.78 -14.87 -13.92
N GLY A 81 5.68 -13.68 -14.52
CA GLY A 81 4.57 -13.33 -15.40
C GLY A 81 3.41 -12.57 -14.73
N THR A 82 3.47 -12.30 -13.42
CA THR A 82 2.49 -11.41 -12.75
C THR A 82 2.56 -10.03 -13.39
N LYS A 83 1.43 -9.47 -13.77
CA LYS A 83 1.33 -8.04 -14.13
C LYS A 83 1.37 -7.20 -12.86
N VAL A 84 2.16 -6.13 -12.86
CA VAL A 84 2.24 -5.20 -11.73
C VAL A 84 1.90 -3.80 -12.22
N VAL A 85 0.91 -3.17 -11.60
CA VAL A 85 0.60 -1.76 -11.80
C VAL A 85 1.01 -1.01 -10.53
N TYR A 86 1.92 -0.07 -10.68
CA TYR A 86 2.37 0.82 -9.63
C TYR A 86 1.64 2.15 -9.77
N LEU A 87 0.73 2.45 -8.86
CA LEU A 87 0.10 3.76 -8.77
C LEU A 87 0.92 4.62 -7.80
N THR A 88 1.09 5.89 -8.13
CA THR A 88 1.91 6.80 -7.32
C THR A 88 1.11 7.41 -6.18
N GLY A 89 1.74 7.54 -5.01
CA GLY A 89 1.22 8.26 -3.85
C GLY A 89 2.02 9.54 -3.56
N ASN A 90 1.78 10.16 -2.42
CA ASN A 90 2.48 11.38 -2.01
C ASN A 90 3.88 11.12 -1.45
N HIS A 91 4.15 9.97 -0.82
CA HIS A 91 5.48 9.62 -0.32
C HIS A 91 6.44 9.17 -1.43
N ASP A 92 5.91 8.72 -2.55
CA ASP A 92 6.66 8.34 -3.74
C ASP A 92 6.30 9.19 -4.97
N GLU A 93 5.84 10.44 -4.77
CA GLU A 93 5.42 11.39 -5.81
C GLU A 93 6.49 11.64 -6.89
N LEU A 94 7.76 11.45 -6.58
CA LEU A 94 8.85 11.56 -7.57
C LEU A 94 8.69 10.57 -8.73
N LEU A 95 7.99 9.46 -8.53
CA LEU A 95 7.70 8.48 -9.56
C LEU A 95 6.59 8.93 -10.51
N ARG A 96 5.79 9.94 -10.13
CA ARG A 96 4.68 10.48 -10.94
C ARG A 96 5.15 11.00 -12.30
N ARG A 97 6.41 11.48 -12.38
CA ARG A 97 7.02 11.88 -13.67
C ARG A 97 7.15 10.72 -14.67
N TYR A 98 7.03 9.49 -14.21
CA TYR A 98 7.11 8.27 -15.03
C TYR A 98 5.73 7.65 -15.29
N SER A 99 4.64 8.35 -14.97
CA SER A 99 3.28 7.90 -15.31
C SER A 99 3.17 7.65 -16.82
N GLY A 100 2.54 6.52 -17.19
CA GLY A 100 2.50 6.00 -18.55
C GLY A 100 3.74 5.19 -18.96
N MET A 101 4.67 4.90 -18.05
CA MET A 101 5.83 4.07 -18.34
C MET A 101 5.47 2.58 -18.25
N GLU A 102 5.86 1.82 -19.26
CA GLU A 102 5.73 0.36 -19.31
C GLU A 102 7.12 -0.30 -19.38
N LEU A 103 7.37 -1.23 -18.47
CA LEU A 103 8.60 -2.02 -18.39
C LEU A 103 8.24 -3.51 -18.31
N GLY A 104 8.05 -4.15 -19.47
CA GLY A 104 7.56 -5.53 -19.52
C GLY A 104 6.19 -5.66 -18.85
N ASN A 105 6.12 -6.38 -17.72
CA ASN A 105 4.87 -6.58 -16.98
C ASN A 105 4.63 -5.51 -15.90
N LEU A 106 5.48 -4.49 -15.80
CA LEU A 106 5.34 -3.37 -14.85
C LEU A 106 4.84 -2.13 -15.59
N THR A 107 3.77 -1.54 -15.08
CA THR A 107 3.26 -0.23 -15.54
C THR A 107 3.26 0.74 -14.36
N VAL A 108 3.64 2.00 -14.58
CA VAL A 108 3.58 3.09 -13.60
C VAL A 108 2.50 4.07 -14.03
N GLU A 109 1.56 4.36 -13.14
CA GLU A 109 0.41 5.23 -13.41
C GLU A 109 0.05 6.09 -12.20
N ASP A 110 -0.77 7.15 -12.41
CA ASP A 110 -1.34 7.94 -11.30
C ASP A 110 -2.70 7.40 -10.84
N LYS A 111 -3.40 6.73 -11.75
CA LYS A 111 -4.70 6.10 -11.52
C LYS A 111 -4.91 4.98 -12.51
N LEU A 112 -5.77 4.03 -12.14
CA LEU A 112 -6.12 2.92 -13.01
C LEU A 112 -7.65 2.86 -13.18
N LEU A 113 -8.09 2.75 -14.42
CA LEU A 113 -9.46 2.39 -14.75
C LEU A 113 -9.45 0.94 -15.25
N LEU A 114 -10.10 0.05 -14.55
CA LEU A 114 -10.06 -1.37 -14.83
C LEU A 114 -11.48 -1.92 -14.96
N ASP A 115 -11.76 -2.62 -16.04
CA ASP A 115 -12.98 -3.42 -16.18
C ASP A 115 -12.69 -4.84 -15.70
N ILE A 116 -13.40 -5.27 -14.67
CA ILE A 116 -13.34 -6.65 -14.17
C ILE A 116 -14.75 -7.21 -14.17
N ASP A 117 -14.97 -8.24 -14.98
CA ASP A 117 -16.24 -8.94 -15.09
C ASP A 117 -17.43 -8.00 -15.41
N GLY A 118 -17.18 -7.00 -16.30
CA GLY A 118 -18.17 -6.01 -16.73
C GLY A 118 -18.46 -4.91 -15.70
N LYS A 119 -17.66 -4.82 -14.63
CA LYS A 119 -17.74 -3.77 -13.62
C LYS A 119 -16.56 -2.82 -13.73
N LYS A 120 -16.84 -1.51 -13.70
CA LYS A 120 -15.84 -0.45 -13.84
C LYS A 120 -15.25 -0.09 -12.47
N HIS A 121 -13.94 -0.26 -12.33
CA HIS A 121 -13.19 0.04 -11.12
C HIS A 121 -12.31 1.27 -11.36
N TRP A 122 -12.45 2.29 -10.52
CA TRP A 122 -11.55 3.42 -10.46
C TRP A 122 -10.63 3.27 -9.25
N ILE A 123 -9.33 3.12 -9.51
CA ILE A 123 -8.32 2.84 -8.50
C ILE A 123 -7.28 3.96 -8.53
N PHE A 124 -7.02 4.56 -7.39
CA PHE A 124 -6.01 5.62 -7.22
C PHE A 124 -5.62 5.71 -5.75
N HIS A 125 -4.47 6.34 -5.47
CA HIS A 125 -3.99 6.39 -4.09
C HIS A 125 -4.92 7.20 -3.17
N GLY A 126 -5.19 8.46 -3.50
CA GLY A 126 -6.09 9.32 -2.72
C GLY A 126 -5.52 10.70 -2.39
N ASP A 127 -4.23 10.89 -2.42
CA ASP A 127 -3.50 12.13 -2.08
C ASP A 127 -3.95 13.37 -2.88
N VAL A 128 -4.54 13.17 -4.06
CA VAL A 128 -5.09 14.26 -4.88
C VAL A 128 -6.15 15.10 -4.16
N PHE A 129 -6.81 14.53 -3.14
CA PHE A 129 -7.81 15.23 -2.35
C PHE A 129 -7.20 16.13 -1.25
N ASP A 130 -5.93 15.94 -0.89
CA ASP A 130 -5.24 16.75 0.13
C ASP A 130 -5.12 18.22 -0.29
N VAL A 131 -5.01 18.49 -1.58
CA VAL A 131 -4.88 19.85 -2.13
C VAL A 131 -6.18 20.65 -2.01
N SER A 132 -7.33 19.95 -2.11
CA SER A 132 -8.66 20.57 -1.98
C SER A 132 -9.04 20.88 -0.53
N MET A 133 -8.40 20.19 0.43
CA MET A 133 -8.63 20.35 1.86
C MET A 133 -7.48 21.12 2.52
N LYS A 134 -7.44 22.43 2.30
CA LYS A 134 -6.38 23.41 2.63
C LYS A 134 -5.81 23.41 4.07
N HIS A 135 -6.16 22.46 4.91
CA HIS A 135 -5.66 22.35 6.29
C HIS A 135 -4.69 21.19 6.54
N SER A 136 -4.49 20.29 5.58
CA SER A 136 -3.69 19.07 5.80
C SER A 136 -2.18 19.24 5.59
N LYS A 137 -1.73 20.25 4.81
CA LYS A 137 -0.28 20.48 4.60
C LYS A 137 0.52 20.73 5.88
N TRP A 138 -0.12 21.24 6.92
CA TRP A 138 0.52 21.42 8.24
C TRP A 138 0.62 20.10 9.02
N LEU A 139 -0.41 19.25 8.93
CA LEU A 139 -0.42 17.89 9.53
C LEU A 139 0.54 16.95 8.80
N ALA A 140 0.60 17.00 7.47
CA ALA A 140 1.56 16.23 6.68
C ALA A 140 3.01 16.65 6.96
N LYS A 141 3.26 17.93 7.22
CA LYS A 141 4.59 18.43 7.58
C LYS A 141 5.02 18.06 9.01
N LEU A 142 4.07 17.87 9.92
CA LEU A 142 4.29 17.28 11.24
C LEU A 142 4.41 15.76 11.17
N GLY A 143 3.71 15.11 10.21
CA GLY A 143 3.63 13.66 10.09
C GLY A 143 4.96 12.96 9.82
N GLY A 144 5.84 13.52 8.99
CA GLY A 144 7.08 12.83 8.60
C GLY A 144 8.13 12.71 9.73
N GLN A 145 8.26 13.70 10.59
CA GLN A 145 9.23 13.68 11.71
C GLN A 145 8.55 13.61 13.08
N GLY A 146 7.33 14.13 13.19
CA GLY A 146 6.55 14.12 14.42
C GLY A 146 5.87 12.78 14.68
N TYR A 147 5.52 12.04 13.64
CA TYR A 147 4.85 10.74 13.75
C TYR A 147 5.80 9.67 14.31
N ASP A 148 7.02 9.57 13.76
CA ASP A 148 8.04 8.66 14.31
C ASP A 148 8.41 9.01 15.75
N PHE A 149 8.50 10.31 16.06
CA PHE A 149 8.72 10.80 17.42
C PHE A 149 7.53 10.48 18.33
N LEU A 150 6.28 10.63 17.88
CA LEU A 150 5.07 10.28 18.64
C LEU A 150 4.97 8.77 18.89
N ILE A 151 5.31 7.92 17.94
CA ILE A 151 5.34 6.46 18.12
C ILE A 151 6.40 6.08 19.16
N LEU A 152 7.62 6.61 19.04
CA LEU A 152 8.72 6.35 19.99
C LEU A 152 8.40 6.93 21.37
N PHE A 153 7.85 8.13 21.42
CA PHE A 153 7.42 8.79 22.65
C PHE A 153 6.27 8.04 23.32
N ASN A 154 5.27 7.62 22.56
CA ASN A 154 4.13 6.84 23.07
C ASN A 154 4.57 5.46 23.59
N ARG A 155 5.53 4.80 22.91
CA ARG A 155 6.15 3.55 23.41
C ARG A 155 6.94 3.80 24.69
N ALA A 156 7.76 4.86 24.77
CA ALA A 156 8.54 5.19 25.95
C ALA A 156 7.65 5.58 27.14
N VAL A 157 6.61 6.40 26.90
CA VAL A 157 5.64 6.81 27.91
C VAL A 157 4.81 5.63 28.41
N ASN A 158 4.31 4.77 27.50
CA ASN A 158 3.56 3.58 27.90
C ASN A 158 4.45 2.56 28.65
N HIS A 159 5.73 2.46 28.31
CA HIS A 159 6.68 1.62 29.04
C HIS A 159 6.95 2.17 30.45
N LEU A 160 7.15 3.48 30.58
CA LEU A 160 7.33 4.16 31.88
C LEU A 160 6.07 4.09 32.74
N LEU A 161 4.88 4.30 32.18
CA LEU A 161 3.61 4.21 32.89
C LEU A 161 3.33 2.79 33.37
N LYS A 162 3.68 1.79 32.59
CA LYS A 162 3.60 0.38 32.97
C LYS A 162 4.55 0.02 34.12
N LEU A 163 5.76 0.60 34.15
CA LEU A 163 6.73 0.45 35.22
C LEU A 163 6.27 1.18 36.52
N MET A 164 5.48 2.25 36.39
CA MET A 164 4.97 3.05 37.52
C MET A 164 3.61 2.58 38.04
N GLY A 165 3.02 1.50 37.49
CA GLY A 165 1.72 0.97 37.91
C GLY A 165 0.55 1.92 37.72
N ARG A 166 0.64 2.90 36.81
CA ARG A 166 -0.42 3.91 36.57
C ARG A 166 -1.20 3.59 35.30
N GLU A 167 -2.53 3.80 35.36
CA GLU A 167 -3.41 3.74 34.22
C GLU A 167 -3.14 4.86 33.22
N ARG A 168 -3.51 4.61 31.92
CA ARG A 168 -3.27 5.50 30.80
C ARG A 168 -3.83 6.90 31.01
N ILE A 169 -3.00 7.92 30.82
CA ILE A 169 -3.42 9.32 30.95
C ILE A 169 -4.25 9.72 29.73
N SER A 170 -5.51 10.03 29.93
CA SER A 170 -6.42 10.63 28.95
C SER A 170 -6.06 12.11 28.73
N LEU A 171 -5.39 12.45 27.64
CA LEU A 171 -5.18 13.83 27.17
C LEU A 171 -6.48 14.35 26.53
N SER A 172 -7.44 14.76 27.33
CA SER A 172 -8.86 14.63 27.04
C SER A 172 -9.54 15.66 26.12
N LYS A 173 -8.97 16.83 25.83
CA LYS A 173 -9.69 17.82 24.99
C LYS A 173 -9.02 18.05 23.62
N LYS A 174 -7.72 18.27 23.59
CA LYS A 174 -6.98 18.41 22.32
C LYS A 174 -7.04 17.15 21.46
N VAL A 175 -7.00 15.96 22.12
CA VAL A 175 -7.15 14.66 21.46
C VAL A 175 -8.57 14.50 20.89
N LYS A 176 -9.63 14.90 21.63
CA LYS A 176 -11.01 14.85 21.10
C LYS A 176 -11.22 15.73 19.89
N ASP A 177 -10.65 16.93 19.86
CA ASP A 177 -10.78 17.85 18.73
C ASP A 177 -9.95 17.38 17.53
N SER A 178 -8.78 16.77 17.77
CA SER A 178 -7.96 16.14 16.73
C SER A 178 -8.64 14.90 16.16
N VAL A 179 -9.23 14.05 17.00
CA VAL A 179 -9.99 12.86 16.56
C VAL A 179 -11.23 13.27 15.75
N LYS A 180 -11.98 14.28 16.18
CA LYS A 180 -13.12 14.80 15.41
C LYS A 180 -12.69 15.36 14.05
N GLY A 181 -11.55 16.03 14.00
CA GLY A 181 -10.95 16.51 12.74
C GLY A 181 -10.58 15.37 11.81
N ALA A 182 -9.94 14.33 12.32
CA ALA A 182 -9.58 13.13 11.56
C ALA A 182 -10.81 12.38 11.04
N VAL A 183 -11.82 12.15 11.89
CA VAL A 183 -13.08 11.49 11.48
C VAL A 183 -13.80 12.29 10.40
N LYS A 184 -13.82 13.62 10.51
CA LYS A 184 -14.41 14.49 9.49
C LYS A 184 -13.61 14.45 8.18
N PHE A 185 -12.27 14.38 8.26
CA PHE A 185 -11.40 14.24 7.09
C PHE A 185 -11.69 12.95 6.35
N VAL A 186 -11.68 11.81 7.05
CA VAL A 186 -11.98 10.48 6.48
C VAL A 186 -13.36 10.48 5.84
N SER A 187 -14.39 10.98 6.53
CA SER A 187 -15.76 11.03 6.01
C SER A 187 -15.87 11.91 4.74
N ASN A 188 -15.21 13.06 4.71
CA ASN A 188 -15.22 13.94 3.54
C ASN A 188 -14.47 13.32 2.36
N PHE A 189 -13.34 12.65 2.62
CA PHE A 189 -12.55 11.94 1.61
C PHE A 189 -13.38 10.86 0.92
N GLU A 190 -13.98 9.97 1.70
CA GLU A 190 -14.80 8.87 1.20
C GLU A 190 -16.00 9.38 0.40
N GLN A 191 -16.69 10.39 0.92
CA GLN A 191 -17.86 10.99 0.24
C GLN A 191 -17.44 11.63 -1.09
N THR A 192 -16.34 12.38 -1.13
CA THR A 192 -15.85 13.02 -2.35
C THR A 192 -15.44 11.98 -3.40
N ALA A 193 -14.72 10.92 -3.00
CA ALA A 193 -14.35 9.84 -3.89
C ALA A 193 -15.57 9.13 -4.47
N ALA A 194 -16.58 8.87 -3.63
CA ALA A 194 -17.82 8.22 -4.04
C ALA A 194 -18.63 9.09 -5.01
N GLU A 195 -18.78 10.39 -4.75
CA GLU A 195 -19.51 11.33 -5.62
C GLU A 195 -18.88 11.39 -7.01
N ILE A 196 -17.54 11.51 -7.09
CA ILE A 196 -16.82 11.52 -8.37
C ILE A 196 -17.02 10.18 -9.10
N ALA A 197 -16.95 9.05 -8.39
CA ALA A 197 -17.14 7.74 -8.99
C ALA A 197 -18.56 7.55 -9.54
N ILE A 198 -19.59 7.97 -8.80
CA ILE A 198 -20.98 7.93 -9.24
C ILE A 198 -21.21 8.81 -10.45
N ASP A 199 -20.71 10.06 -10.43
CA ASP A 199 -20.84 11.01 -11.54
C ASP A 199 -20.17 10.49 -12.84
N ASN A 200 -19.15 9.64 -12.73
CA ASN A 200 -18.46 9.03 -13.87
C ASN A 200 -18.97 7.61 -14.22
N GLY A 201 -19.98 7.11 -13.52
CA GLY A 201 -20.57 5.80 -13.78
C GLY A 201 -19.65 4.62 -13.47
N TYR A 202 -18.82 4.73 -12.41
CA TYR A 202 -18.01 3.64 -11.91
C TYR A 202 -18.79 2.81 -10.89
N ASP A 203 -18.61 1.49 -10.92
CA ASP A 203 -19.20 0.56 -9.96
C ASP A 203 -18.41 0.49 -8.65
N TYR A 204 -17.09 0.69 -8.74
CA TYR A 204 -16.15 0.61 -7.63
C TYR A 204 -15.22 1.82 -7.62
N VAL A 205 -14.94 2.32 -6.42
CA VAL A 205 -13.83 3.24 -6.15
C VAL A 205 -12.93 2.64 -5.09
N ILE A 206 -11.62 2.53 -5.39
CA ILE A 206 -10.64 1.87 -4.53
C ILE A 206 -9.50 2.83 -4.24
N CYS A 207 -9.26 3.08 -2.94
CA CYS A 207 -8.27 4.02 -2.44
C CYS A 207 -7.31 3.38 -1.43
N GLY A 208 -6.23 4.07 -1.11
CA GLY A 208 -5.35 3.93 0.05
C GLY A 208 -5.34 5.21 0.88
N HIS A 209 -4.16 5.72 1.22
CA HIS A 209 -3.84 7.06 1.74
C HIS A 209 -4.34 7.38 3.15
N ILE A 210 -5.58 7.06 3.48
CA ILE A 210 -6.17 7.38 4.79
C ILE A 210 -5.95 6.28 5.83
N HIS A 211 -5.29 5.18 5.46
CA HIS A 211 -4.98 4.03 6.31
C HIS A 211 -6.19 3.42 7.04
N GLU A 212 -7.38 3.52 6.44
CA GLU A 212 -8.64 3.04 7.05
C GLU A 212 -9.19 1.88 6.20
N PRO A 213 -8.83 0.62 6.52
CA PRO A 213 -9.27 -0.54 5.75
C PRO A 213 -10.78 -0.72 5.88
N ILE A 214 -11.50 -0.58 4.77
CA ILE A 214 -12.96 -0.67 4.78
C ILE A 214 -13.50 -1.10 3.42
N MET A 215 -14.63 -1.78 3.43
CA MET A 215 -15.46 -2.07 2.26
C MET A 215 -16.90 -1.70 2.59
N LYS A 216 -17.47 -0.75 1.86
CA LYS A 216 -18.86 -0.31 2.09
C LYS A 216 -19.51 0.23 0.82
N THR A 217 -20.84 0.22 0.80
CA THR A 217 -21.62 0.92 -0.23
C THR A 217 -21.86 2.36 0.23
N ILE A 218 -21.55 3.33 -0.63
CA ILE A 218 -21.92 4.73 -0.42
C ILE A 218 -23.01 5.07 -1.42
N THR A 219 -24.11 5.62 -0.90
CA THR A 219 -25.28 6.02 -1.69
C THR A 219 -25.50 7.52 -1.58
N THR A 220 -25.76 8.14 -2.73
CA THR A 220 -26.14 9.57 -2.86
C THR A 220 -27.50 9.65 -3.56
N ASP A 221 -28.01 10.84 -3.74
CA ASP A 221 -29.20 11.12 -4.55
C ASP A 221 -29.03 10.77 -6.04
N LYS A 222 -27.80 10.66 -6.53
CA LYS A 222 -27.45 10.35 -7.92
C LYS A 222 -27.20 8.87 -8.18
N GLY A 223 -26.96 8.06 -7.14
CA GLY A 223 -26.67 6.63 -7.30
C GLY A 223 -25.88 6.04 -6.14
N SER A 224 -25.29 4.87 -6.38
CA SER A 224 -24.48 4.18 -5.38
C SER A 224 -23.19 3.62 -6.00
N VAL A 225 -22.14 3.51 -5.18
CA VAL A 225 -20.85 2.94 -5.55
C VAL A 225 -20.29 2.09 -4.41
N GLN A 226 -19.54 1.05 -4.75
CA GLN A 226 -18.76 0.30 -3.77
C GLN A 226 -17.46 1.05 -3.48
N TYR A 227 -17.32 1.59 -2.27
CA TYR A 227 -16.10 2.22 -1.79
C TYR A 227 -15.25 1.19 -1.03
N LEU A 228 -13.99 1.04 -1.43
CA LEU A 228 -13.02 0.16 -0.82
C LEU A 228 -11.74 0.94 -0.48
N ASN A 229 -11.19 0.68 0.70
CA ASN A 229 -9.85 1.15 1.06
C ASN A 229 -9.00 -0.05 1.47
N SER A 230 -7.79 -0.16 0.89
CA SER A 230 -6.88 -1.28 1.12
C SER A 230 -6.21 -1.25 2.50
N GLY A 231 -6.33 -0.14 3.22
CA GLY A 231 -5.63 0.05 4.50
C GLY A 231 -4.14 0.28 4.29
N ASP A 232 -3.30 -0.34 5.12
CA ASP A 232 -1.85 -0.11 5.14
C ASP A 232 -1.05 -1.32 5.65
N TRP A 233 0.29 -1.23 5.55
CA TRP A 233 1.24 -2.22 6.10
C TRP A 233 2.10 -1.62 7.24
N VAL A 234 1.55 -0.64 7.95
CA VAL A 234 2.16 0.05 9.10
C VAL A 234 1.41 -0.26 10.40
N GLU A 235 0.07 -0.20 10.37
CA GLU A 235 -0.78 -0.40 11.55
C GLU A 235 -1.76 -1.56 11.37
N ASN A 236 -2.41 -1.66 10.18
CA ASN A 236 -3.52 -2.56 9.94
C ASN A 236 -3.12 -3.89 9.30
N LEU A 237 -2.03 -3.91 8.50
CA LEU A 237 -1.54 -5.09 7.77
C LEU A 237 -2.63 -5.71 6.89
N THR A 238 -3.19 -4.90 6.01
CA THR A 238 -4.34 -5.27 5.19
C THR A 238 -4.07 -5.10 3.69
N GLY A 239 -4.89 -5.72 2.89
CA GLY A 239 -4.93 -5.58 1.44
C GLY A 239 -6.27 -6.02 0.89
N LEU A 240 -6.49 -5.84 -0.40
CA LEU A 240 -7.71 -6.27 -1.07
C LEU A 240 -7.39 -7.39 -2.06
N GLU A 241 -8.25 -8.39 -2.13
CA GLU A 241 -8.18 -9.45 -3.13
C GLU A 241 -9.50 -9.60 -3.87
N TYR A 242 -9.41 -9.78 -5.18
CA TYR A 242 -10.55 -10.09 -6.03
C TYR A 242 -10.43 -11.52 -6.54
N ASN A 243 -11.40 -12.33 -6.21
CA ASN A 243 -11.55 -13.69 -6.71
C ASN A 243 -13.03 -14.03 -6.82
N ASP A 244 -13.38 -14.91 -7.74
CA ASP A 244 -14.74 -15.47 -7.90
C ASP A 244 -15.83 -14.38 -7.95
N GLY A 245 -15.58 -13.28 -8.66
CA GLY A 245 -16.54 -12.20 -8.86
C GLY A 245 -16.71 -11.23 -7.68
N LYS A 246 -15.87 -11.30 -6.63
CA LYS A 246 -16.01 -10.46 -5.44
C LYS A 246 -14.66 -9.97 -4.88
N TRP A 247 -14.70 -8.78 -4.28
CA TRP A 247 -13.63 -8.26 -3.45
C TRP A 247 -13.70 -8.82 -2.03
N SER A 248 -12.55 -8.96 -1.40
CA SER A 248 -12.40 -9.31 0.02
C SER A 248 -11.30 -8.45 0.63
N LEU A 249 -11.55 -7.91 1.81
CA LEU A 249 -10.54 -7.27 2.63
C LEU A 249 -9.78 -8.37 3.38
N ILE A 250 -8.47 -8.41 3.20
CA ILE A 250 -7.60 -9.41 3.81
C ILE A 250 -6.86 -8.76 4.97
N HIS A 251 -6.91 -9.38 6.14
CA HIS A 251 -6.08 -9.06 7.29
C HIS A 251 -4.98 -10.12 7.42
N TYR A 252 -3.72 -9.69 7.45
CA TYR A 252 -2.58 -10.59 7.54
C TYR A 252 -2.68 -11.53 8.76
N HIS A 253 -3.15 -11.03 9.90
CA HIS A 253 -3.28 -11.79 11.14
C HIS A 253 -4.30 -12.94 11.07
N ASP A 254 -5.24 -12.87 10.12
CA ASP A 254 -6.25 -13.92 9.91
C ASP A 254 -5.73 -15.03 8.97
N LEU A 255 -4.57 -14.80 8.34
CA LEU A 255 -3.97 -15.75 7.41
C LEU A 255 -3.07 -16.75 8.17
N ASN A 256 -3.34 -18.03 8.00
CA ASN A 256 -2.50 -19.11 8.53
C ASN A 256 -1.22 -19.27 7.67
N ILE A 257 -0.35 -18.26 7.67
CA ILE A 257 0.90 -18.29 6.91
C ILE A 257 2.01 -18.87 7.80
N SER A 258 2.57 -20.04 7.42
CA SER A 258 3.70 -20.62 8.14
C SER A 258 4.97 -19.79 7.88
N GLN A 259 5.69 -19.45 8.95
CA GLN A 259 6.98 -18.73 8.91
C GLN A 259 8.12 -19.67 8.45
N ASN A 260 8.08 -20.16 7.21
CA ASN A 260 9.22 -20.90 6.68
C ASN A 260 10.21 -19.89 6.03
N THR A 261 11.48 -19.98 6.45
CA THR A 261 12.61 -19.14 6.06
C THR A 261 12.77 -18.98 4.54
N ASP A 262 13.17 -17.77 4.13
CA ASP A 262 13.36 -17.32 2.74
C ASP A 262 14.59 -17.92 2.04
N GLU A 263 14.60 -19.22 1.73
CA GLU A 263 15.58 -19.80 0.81
C GLU A 263 15.32 -19.49 -0.68
N ASP A 264 14.16 -18.88 -1.00
CA ASP A 264 13.64 -18.73 -2.38
C ASP A 264 14.03 -17.43 -3.10
N LEU A 265 14.79 -16.51 -2.48
CA LEU A 265 15.06 -15.19 -3.05
C LEU A 265 16.38 -15.09 -3.84
N ASN A 266 16.96 -16.21 -4.26
CA ASN A 266 18.07 -16.18 -5.21
C ASN A 266 17.57 -15.72 -6.60
N THR A 267 17.36 -14.38 -6.73
CA THR A 267 17.16 -13.75 -8.05
C THR A 267 18.47 -13.83 -8.82
N THR A 268 18.45 -14.45 -9.99
CA THR A 268 19.60 -14.44 -10.89
C THR A 268 19.94 -12.99 -11.27
N PRO A 269 21.22 -12.59 -11.23
CA PRO A 269 21.65 -11.23 -11.58
C PRO A 269 21.17 -10.74 -12.95
N THR A 270 20.88 -11.66 -13.86
CA THR A 270 20.44 -11.38 -15.25
C THR A 270 19.14 -10.59 -15.33
N SER A 271 18.16 -10.84 -14.45
CA SER A 271 16.88 -10.12 -14.50
C SER A 271 16.99 -8.67 -14.05
N ILE A 272 17.87 -8.38 -13.09
CA ILE A 272 18.14 -7.02 -12.60
C ILE A 272 18.86 -6.20 -13.65
N ILE A 273 19.84 -6.79 -14.34
CA ILE A 273 20.59 -6.14 -15.45
C ILE A 273 19.65 -5.79 -16.58
N GLN A 274 18.78 -6.71 -17.00
CA GLN A 274 17.80 -6.47 -18.07
C GLN A 274 16.83 -5.33 -17.73
N LEU A 275 16.37 -5.26 -16.48
CA LEU A 275 15.50 -4.19 -16.02
C LEU A 275 16.24 -2.83 -16.02
N GLN A 276 17.49 -2.81 -15.57
CA GLN A 276 18.34 -1.62 -15.56
C GLN A 276 18.61 -1.10 -16.98
N GLU A 277 18.82 -1.99 -17.94
CA GLU A 277 18.98 -1.63 -19.35
C GLU A 277 17.69 -1.09 -19.98
N GLN A 278 16.51 -1.61 -19.59
CA GLN A 278 15.22 -1.10 -20.04
C GLN A 278 14.95 0.29 -19.49
N ILE A 279 15.23 0.52 -18.20
CA ILE A 279 15.12 1.83 -17.55
C ILE A 279 16.00 2.85 -18.25
N ASN A 280 17.27 2.51 -18.48
CA ASN A 280 18.22 3.40 -19.16
C ASN A 280 17.77 3.75 -20.60
N ARG A 281 17.26 2.80 -21.34
CA ARG A 281 16.72 3.05 -22.69
C ARG A 281 15.53 4.00 -22.67
N HIS A 282 14.62 3.83 -21.72
CA HIS A 282 13.45 4.70 -21.61
C HIS A 282 13.81 6.13 -21.17
N LEU A 283 14.79 6.28 -20.28
CA LEU A 283 15.31 7.60 -19.88
C LEU A 283 15.97 8.35 -21.03
N LEU A 284 16.70 7.65 -21.90
CA LEU A 284 17.36 8.25 -23.06
C LEU A 284 16.37 8.70 -24.16
N THR A 285 15.22 8.02 -24.29
CA THR A 285 14.20 8.40 -25.26
C THR A 285 13.30 9.58 -24.84
N LYS A 286 13.24 9.92 -23.56
CA LYS A 286 12.49 11.09 -23.06
C LYS A 286 13.33 12.37 -22.94
N VAL A 287 14.64 12.30 -23.12
CA VAL A 287 15.57 13.46 -23.07
C VAL A 287 15.94 13.94 -24.48
N ALA A 288 15.58 13.21 -25.52
CA ALA A 288 15.68 13.58 -26.93
C ALA A 288 14.31 14.14 -27.42
#